data_dffed19c84586af08f63491ca81ac5a7
#
_entry.id   dffed19c84586af08f63491ca81ac5a7
#
_cell.length_a   1.000
_cell.length_b   1.000
_cell.length_c   1.000
_cell.angle_alpha   90.00
_cell.angle_beta   90.00
_cell.angle_gamma   90.00
#
_symmetry.space_group_name_H-M   'P 1'
#
loop_
_entity.id
_entity.type
_entity.pdbx_description
1 polymer ?
#
loop_
_entity_poly.entity_id
_entity_poly.type
_entity_poly.pdbx_seq_one_letter_code
_entity_poly.pdbx_strand_id
1 'polypeptide(L)'
;ILNSPLQQLRRMAMTLASIVAVVAVALMTACGSNDDPTDPTDPDYVAPYTISMRVLSNDGTNLLDPKAMGNILKDSVTVSFGDMSYQLDTIPSAKELPTGVPHEATDNFYGLWLYKPVGTTNYLMQFGEFGGKTNLTNQQFVIHWNDGTKDDTVSFDHTYSKKTASDEGTYSTVVRLNKKPATLPITFKKER
;
A
#
# COMPACT_ATOMS: atom_id res chain seq x y z
N ILE A 1 -28.38 64.93 -23.34
CA ILE A 1 -27.20 64.43 -22.54
C ILE A 1 -26.98 62.99 -22.98
N LEU A 2 -26.01 62.76 -23.89
CA LEU A 2 -25.69 61.45 -24.42
C LEU A 2 -24.80 60.70 -23.39
N ASN A 3 -25.33 59.65 -22.82
CA ASN A 3 -24.52 58.70 -22.08
C ASN A 3 -23.64 57.94 -23.07
N SER A 4 -22.35 58.13 -22.99
CA SER A 4 -21.39 57.50 -23.92
C SER A 4 -21.35 55.98 -23.71
N PRO A 5 -21.23 55.19 -24.79
CA PRO A 5 -21.22 53.74 -24.70
C PRO A 5 -20.09 53.18 -23.80
N LEU A 6 -19.05 53.96 -23.58
CA LEU A 6 -17.95 53.64 -22.68
C LEU A 6 -18.35 53.57 -21.20
N GLN A 7 -19.37 54.31 -20.75
CA GLN A 7 -19.87 54.25 -19.37
C GLN A 7 -20.73 53.00 -19.12
N GLN A 8 -21.44 52.52 -20.14
CA GLN A 8 -22.19 51.26 -20.03
C GLN A 8 -21.27 50.05 -19.96
N LEU A 9 -20.20 50.03 -20.76
CA LEU A 9 -19.19 48.98 -20.72
C LEU A 9 -18.47 48.88 -19.37
N ARG A 10 -18.14 50.03 -18.74
CA ARG A 10 -17.55 50.04 -17.38
C ARG A 10 -18.49 49.52 -16.30
N ARG A 11 -19.78 49.83 -16.39
CA ARG A 11 -20.77 49.29 -15.43
C ARG A 11 -21.00 47.78 -15.58
N MET A 12 -21.00 47.27 -16.80
CA MET A 12 -21.08 45.82 -17.05
C MET A 12 -19.83 45.10 -16.60
N ALA A 13 -18.64 45.68 -16.79
CA ALA A 13 -17.40 45.08 -16.32
C ALA A 13 -17.30 44.98 -14.79
N MET A 14 -17.81 46.00 -14.07
CA MET A 14 -17.81 45.96 -12.59
C MET A 14 -18.82 44.96 -12.03
N THR A 15 -19.98 44.78 -12.67
CA THR A 15 -20.96 43.77 -12.23
C THR A 15 -20.50 42.35 -12.50
N LEU A 16 -19.81 42.10 -13.60
CA LEU A 16 -19.20 40.79 -13.88
C LEU A 16 -18.07 40.45 -12.90
N ALA A 17 -17.21 41.42 -12.56
CA ALA A 17 -16.15 41.20 -11.58
C ALA A 17 -16.67 40.88 -10.18
N SER A 18 -17.81 41.51 -9.76
CA SER A 18 -18.41 41.22 -8.47
C SER A 18 -19.09 39.87 -8.39
N ILE A 19 -19.68 39.38 -9.49
CA ILE A 19 -20.30 38.04 -9.55
C ILE A 19 -19.22 36.95 -9.49
N VAL A 20 -18.07 37.11 -10.19
CA VAL A 20 -16.98 36.17 -10.16
C VAL A 20 -16.33 36.08 -8.76
N ALA A 21 -16.20 37.23 -8.07
CA ALA A 21 -15.64 37.23 -6.69
C ALA A 21 -16.57 36.51 -5.69
N VAL A 22 -17.89 36.65 -5.82
CA VAL A 22 -18.85 35.98 -4.92
C VAL A 22 -18.91 34.47 -5.18
N VAL A 23 -18.78 34.03 -6.44
CA VAL A 23 -18.73 32.59 -6.77
C VAL A 23 -17.40 31.97 -6.29
N ALA A 24 -16.29 32.69 -6.36
CA ALA A 24 -15.00 32.19 -5.86
C ALA A 24 -15.00 32.00 -4.34
N VAL A 25 -15.66 32.91 -3.58
CA VAL A 25 -15.78 32.76 -2.12
C VAL A 25 -16.73 31.63 -1.72
N ALA A 26 -17.80 31.40 -2.49
CA ALA A 26 -18.73 30.29 -2.22
C ALA A 26 -18.10 28.91 -2.49
N LEU A 27 -17.11 28.82 -3.41
CA LEU A 27 -16.37 27.58 -3.66
C LEU A 27 -15.32 27.27 -2.58
N MET A 28 -14.84 28.29 -1.83
CA MET A 28 -13.88 28.07 -0.75
C MET A 28 -14.51 27.62 0.58
N THR A 29 -15.83 27.77 0.75
CA THR A 29 -16.54 27.32 1.97
C THR A 29 -17.13 25.91 1.84
N ALA A 30 -16.99 25.27 0.68
CA ALA A 30 -17.43 23.88 0.44
C ALA A 30 -16.30 22.84 0.57
N CYS A 31 -15.10 23.24 0.98
CA CYS A 31 -14.11 22.30 1.54
C CYS A 31 -14.52 21.97 2.97
N GLY A 32 -15.57 21.16 3.13
CA GLY A 32 -15.70 20.33 4.31
C GLY A 32 -14.43 19.49 4.36
N SER A 33 -13.72 19.51 5.46
CA SER A 33 -12.69 18.52 5.77
C SER A 33 -13.39 17.16 5.73
N ASN A 34 -13.31 16.49 4.59
CA ASN A 34 -13.56 15.06 4.58
C ASN A 34 -12.35 14.47 5.31
N ASP A 35 -12.51 14.25 6.60
CA ASP A 35 -11.58 13.45 7.41
C ASP A 35 -11.69 11.97 6.95
N ASP A 36 -11.46 11.73 5.65
CA ASP A 36 -11.34 10.38 5.13
C ASP A 36 -9.92 9.90 5.46
N PRO A 37 -9.78 8.99 6.42
CA PRO A 37 -8.47 8.50 6.85
C PRO A 37 -7.70 7.76 5.75
N THR A 38 -8.32 7.54 4.60
CA THR A 38 -7.71 6.89 3.43
C THR A 38 -7.30 7.90 2.34
N ASP A 39 -7.56 9.20 2.51
CA ASP A 39 -7.20 10.24 1.54
C ASP A 39 -5.68 10.45 1.54
N PRO A 40 -4.96 10.12 0.44
CA PRO A 40 -3.52 10.32 0.35
C PRO A 40 -3.09 11.79 0.35
N THR A 41 -4.04 12.74 0.28
CA THR A 41 -3.78 14.18 0.42
C THR A 41 -3.91 14.67 1.87
N ASP A 42 -4.41 13.82 2.78
CA ASP A 42 -4.42 14.10 4.21
C ASP A 42 -2.98 14.17 4.72
N PRO A 43 -2.55 15.27 5.36
CA PRO A 43 -1.21 15.39 5.94
C PRO A 43 -0.90 14.32 7.01
N ASP A 44 -1.92 13.72 7.59
CA ASP A 44 -1.78 12.62 8.54
C ASP A 44 -1.87 11.23 7.90
N TYR A 45 -2.10 11.13 6.58
CA TYR A 45 -2.12 9.84 5.90
C TYR A 45 -0.74 9.19 5.92
N VAL A 46 -0.69 7.97 6.38
CA VAL A 46 0.49 7.10 6.28
C VAL A 46 0.11 5.88 5.45
N ALA A 47 0.76 5.76 4.30
CA ALA A 47 0.48 4.66 3.39
C ALA A 47 0.63 3.30 4.09
N PRO A 48 -0.31 2.37 3.85
CA PRO A 48 -0.15 1.00 4.33
C PRO A 48 1.11 0.37 3.76
N TYR A 49 1.65 -0.62 4.46
CA TYR A 49 2.86 -1.30 4.01
C TYR A 49 2.62 -2.79 3.78
N THR A 50 3.44 -3.37 2.93
CA THR A 50 3.43 -4.79 2.61
C THR A 50 4.82 -5.39 2.77
N ILE A 51 4.88 -6.68 3.07
CA ILE A 51 6.13 -7.44 3.01
C ILE A 51 6.29 -7.95 1.58
N SER A 52 7.17 -7.30 0.83
CA SER A 52 7.44 -7.66 -0.56
C SER A 52 8.49 -8.78 -0.66
N MET A 53 8.26 -9.73 -1.56
CA MET A 53 9.07 -10.92 -1.73
C MET A 53 9.34 -11.19 -3.22
N ARG A 54 10.54 -11.69 -3.53
CA ARG A 54 10.97 -12.09 -4.86
C ARG A 54 11.40 -13.56 -4.84
N VAL A 55 11.02 -14.31 -5.85
CA VAL A 55 11.43 -15.71 -6.00
C VAL A 55 12.20 -15.87 -7.30
N LEU A 56 13.44 -16.26 -7.20
CA LEU A 56 14.34 -16.42 -8.34
C LEU A 56 14.85 -17.86 -8.39
N SER A 57 15.05 -18.37 -9.60
CA SER A 57 15.87 -19.56 -9.84
C SER A 57 17.36 -19.27 -9.59
N ASN A 58 18.18 -20.29 -9.67
CA ASN A 58 19.64 -20.13 -9.49
C ASN A 58 20.28 -19.28 -10.59
N ASP A 59 19.74 -19.29 -11.81
CA ASP A 59 20.18 -18.45 -12.93
C ASP A 59 19.61 -17.02 -12.90
N GLY A 60 18.77 -16.69 -11.91
CA GLY A 60 18.18 -15.37 -11.73
C GLY A 60 16.84 -15.14 -12.43
N THR A 61 16.26 -16.17 -13.05
CA THR A 61 14.92 -16.07 -13.65
C THR A 61 13.87 -15.82 -12.56
N ASN A 62 12.94 -14.87 -12.79
CA ASN A 62 11.85 -14.59 -11.86
C ASN A 62 10.77 -15.68 -11.95
N LEU A 63 10.71 -16.53 -10.93
CA LEU A 63 9.75 -17.65 -10.88
C LEU A 63 8.31 -17.24 -10.56
N LEU A 64 8.07 -15.96 -10.32
CA LEU A 64 6.73 -15.38 -10.18
C LEU A 64 6.16 -14.89 -11.54
N ASP A 65 6.99 -14.87 -12.61
CA ASP A 65 6.48 -14.55 -13.94
C ASP A 65 5.67 -15.76 -14.47
N PRO A 66 4.38 -15.56 -14.82
CA PRO A 66 3.56 -16.64 -15.38
C PRO A 66 4.13 -17.28 -16.66
N LYS A 67 5.01 -16.54 -17.36
CA LYS A 67 5.67 -17.01 -18.59
C LYS A 67 6.99 -17.75 -18.34
N ALA A 68 7.53 -17.65 -17.13
CA ALA A 68 8.77 -18.33 -16.80
C ALA A 68 8.59 -19.85 -16.80
N MET A 69 9.58 -20.54 -17.40
CA MET A 69 9.65 -21.99 -17.26
C MET A 69 9.93 -22.35 -15.80
N GLY A 70 9.20 -23.28 -15.22
CA GLY A 70 9.33 -23.63 -13.80
C GLY A 70 8.77 -22.59 -12.83
N ASN A 71 7.85 -21.70 -13.27
CA ASN A 71 7.19 -20.77 -12.36
C ASN A 71 6.46 -21.50 -11.23
N ILE A 72 6.40 -20.85 -10.05
CA ILE A 72 5.82 -21.44 -8.82
C ILE A 72 4.31 -21.20 -8.68
N LEU A 73 3.69 -20.53 -9.61
CA LEU A 73 2.26 -20.17 -9.51
C LEU A 73 1.32 -21.38 -9.51
N LYS A 74 1.83 -22.54 -9.91
CA LYS A 74 1.10 -23.83 -9.93
C LYS A 74 1.27 -24.63 -8.64
N ASP A 75 2.18 -24.22 -7.76
CA ASP A 75 2.59 -25.02 -6.58
C ASP A 75 1.68 -24.80 -5.38
N SER A 76 0.61 -24.02 -5.53
CA SER A 76 -0.34 -23.74 -4.45
C SER A 76 0.37 -23.11 -3.22
N VAL A 77 1.29 -22.17 -3.45
CA VAL A 77 2.02 -21.47 -2.39
C VAL A 77 1.04 -20.84 -1.40
N THR A 78 1.27 -21.08 -0.11
CA THR A 78 0.46 -20.52 0.97
C THR A 78 1.32 -19.85 2.03
N VAL A 79 0.71 -18.98 2.82
CA VAL A 79 1.30 -18.37 4.03
C VAL A 79 0.43 -18.70 5.22
N SER A 80 1.03 -19.23 6.29
CA SER A 80 0.41 -19.29 7.61
C SER A 80 0.82 -18.08 8.44
N PHE A 81 -0.18 -17.33 8.95
CA PHE A 81 0.01 -16.18 9.82
C PHE A 81 -0.99 -16.25 10.97
N GLY A 82 -0.50 -16.36 12.20
CA GLY A 82 -1.35 -16.66 13.36
C GLY A 82 -2.13 -17.97 13.16
N ASP A 83 -3.43 -17.90 13.34
CA ASP A 83 -4.40 -18.98 13.16
C ASP A 83 -4.98 -19.09 11.72
N MET A 84 -4.53 -18.22 10.80
CA MET A 84 -5.02 -18.13 9.44
C MET A 84 -4.04 -18.67 8.41
N SER A 85 -4.58 -19.10 7.26
CA SER A 85 -3.80 -19.51 6.08
C SER A 85 -4.28 -18.77 4.85
N TYR A 86 -3.34 -18.24 4.07
CA TYR A 86 -3.59 -17.43 2.86
C TYR A 86 -2.93 -18.06 1.66
N GLN A 87 -3.72 -18.38 0.66
CA GLN A 87 -3.22 -18.85 -0.63
C GLN A 87 -2.72 -17.67 -1.46
N LEU A 88 -1.75 -17.92 -2.36
CA LEU A 88 -1.29 -16.93 -3.32
C LEU A 88 -2.40 -16.59 -4.33
N ASP A 89 -2.96 -15.40 -4.21
CA ASP A 89 -3.97 -14.87 -5.13
C ASP A 89 -3.30 -14.11 -6.29
N THR A 90 -3.80 -14.28 -7.50
CA THR A 90 -3.37 -13.49 -8.66
C THR A 90 -4.08 -12.13 -8.74
N ILE A 91 -5.22 -11.98 -8.07
CA ILE A 91 -5.99 -10.75 -7.94
C ILE A 91 -6.22 -10.54 -6.44
N PRO A 92 -5.77 -9.42 -5.87
CA PRO A 92 -5.95 -9.17 -4.45
C PRO A 92 -7.43 -9.04 -4.09
N SER A 93 -7.83 -9.66 -2.99
CA SER A 93 -9.16 -9.51 -2.38
C SER A 93 -8.99 -9.39 -0.87
N ALA A 94 -9.83 -8.58 -0.23
CA ALA A 94 -9.78 -8.38 1.22
C ALA A 94 -9.93 -9.72 1.95
N LYS A 95 -9.10 -9.92 2.96
CA LYS A 95 -9.04 -11.11 3.83
C LYS A 95 -9.20 -10.69 5.28
N GLU A 96 -9.53 -11.65 6.13
CA GLU A 96 -9.50 -11.47 7.58
C GLU A 96 -8.04 -11.53 8.10
N LEU A 97 -7.76 -10.73 9.11
CA LEU A 97 -6.51 -10.81 9.87
C LEU A 97 -6.63 -11.87 10.98
N PRO A 98 -5.51 -12.47 11.39
CA PRO A 98 -5.50 -13.37 12.54
C PRO A 98 -5.98 -12.68 13.81
N THR A 99 -6.56 -13.46 14.71
CA THR A 99 -7.00 -12.97 16.02
C THR A 99 -5.82 -12.35 16.79
N GLY A 100 -6.02 -11.14 17.30
CA GLY A 100 -5.03 -10.43 18.11
C GLY A 100 -3.95 -9.68 17.32
N VAL A 101 -3.99 -9.67 16.01
CA VAL A 101 -3.15 -8.77 15.21
C VAL A 101 -3.80 -7.39 15.19
N PRO A 102 -3.12 -6.35 15.68
CA PRO A 102 -3.63 -4.98 15.62
C PRO A 102 -3.82 -4.54 14.15
N HIS A 103 -4.94 -3.88 13.88
CA HIS A 103 -5.21 -3.27 12.58
C HIS A 103 -6.06 -2.00 12.77
N GLU A 104 -5.99 -1.10 11.82
CA GLU A 104 -6.89 0.05 11.76
C GLU A 104 -8.18 -0.37 11.04
N ALA A 105 -9.32 0.22 11.43
CA ALA A 105 -10.63 -0.16 10.89
C ALA A 105 -10.79 0.09 9.37
N THR A 106 -9.92 0.90 8.81
CA THR A 106 -9.89 1.26 7.37
C THR A 106 -8.92 0.43 6.56
N ASP A 107 -8.13 -0.44 7.19
CA ASP A 107 -7.13 -1.23 6.51
C ASP A 107 -7.77 -2.41 5.76
N ASN A 108 -7.37 -2.57 4.51
CA ASN A 108 -7.72 -3.73 3.72
C ASN A 108 -6.54 -4.71 3.72
N PHE A 109 -6.62 -5.74 4.54
CA PHE A 109 -5.63 -6.80 4.50
C PHE A 109 -5.92 -7.75 3.33
N TYR A 110 -4.92 -8.01 2.46
CA TYR A 110 -5.10 -8.82 1.26
C TYR A 110 -4.48 -10.23 1.37
N GLY A 111 -3.86 -10.57 2.49
CA GLY A 111 -3.17 -11.86 2.63
C GLY A 111 -1.95 -11.95 1.72
N LEU A 112 -1.85 -13.02 0.93
CA LEU A 112 -0.74 -13.24 0.00
C LEU A 112 -1.23 -13.05 -1.44
N TRP A 113 -0.61 -12.13 -2.20
CA TRP A 113 -0.99 -11.93 -3.60
C TRP A 113 0.20 -11.65 -4.52
N LEU A 114 -0.02 -11.90 -5.81
CA LEU A 114 0.92 -11.60 -6.87
C LEU A 114 0.79 -10.12 -7.27
N TYR A 115 1.91 -9.40 -7.25
CA TYR A 115 1.97 -8.00 -7.61
C TYR A 115 2.93 -7.78 -8.78
N LYS A 116 2.53 -6.94 -9.71
CA LYS A 116 3.37 -6.49 -10.82
C LYS A 116 3.41 -4.96 -10.84
N PRO A 117 4.52 -4.33 -10.49
CA PRO A 117 4.64 -2.88 -10.56
C PRO A 117 4.37 -2.36 -11.99
N VAL A 118 3.65 -1.25 -12.08
CA VAL A 118 3.33 -0.62 -13.37
C VAL A 118 4.61 -0.27 -14.13
N GLY A 119 4.63 -0.55 -15.43
CA GLY A 119 5.79 -0.27 -16.29
C GLY A 119 6.96 -1.22 -16.14
N THR A 120 6.82 -2.31 -15.38
CA THR A 120 7.89 -3.32 -15.21
C THR A 120 7.46 -4.70 -15.71
N THR A 121 8.44 -5.60 -15.86
CA THR A 121 8.23 -7.03 -16.08
C THR A 121 8.46 -7.84 -14.81
N ASN A 122 8.77 -7.19 -13.69
CA ASN A 122 9.09 -7.86 -12.44
C ASN A 122 7.82 -8.18 -11.65
N TYR A 123 7.57 -9.45 -11.44
CA TYR A 123 6.54 -9.91 -10.52
C TYR A 123 7.11 -10.06 -9.11
N LEU A 124 6.31 -9.72 -8.11
CA LEU A 124 6.60 -9.89 -6.69
C LEU A 124 5.43 -10.61 -6.02
N MET A 125 5.68 -11.36 -4.96
CA MET A 125 4.65 -11.67 -3.99
C MET A 125 4.60 -10.54 -2.95
N GLN A 126 3.42 -10.18 -2.50
CA GLN A 126 3.23 -9.26 -1.39
C GLN A 126 2.36 -9.92 -0.33
N PHE A 127 2.70 -9.68 0.93
CA PHE A 127 1.93 -10.10 2.08
C PHE A 127 1.54 -8.87 2.92
N GLY A 128 0.27 -8.71 3.23
CA GLY A 128 -0.31 -7.53 3.88
C GLY A 128 -1.60 -7.12 3.15
N GLU A 129 -2.04 -5.90 3.10
CA GLU A 129 -1.49 -4.66 3.62
C GLU A 129 -1.71 -4.52 5.14
N PHE A 130 -0.76 -3.88 5.81
CA PHE A 130 -0.86 -3.53 7.21
C PHE A 130 -0.93 -2.01 7.34
N GLY A 131 -1.70 -1.48 8.28
CA GLY A 131 -1.82 -0.05 8.49
C GLY A 131 -0.48 0.63 8.77
N GLY A 132 -0.22 1.73 8.06
CA GLY A 132 1.05 2.44 8.16
C GLY A 132 1.35 3.01 9.55
N LYS A 133 0.30 3.32 10.33
CA LYS A 133 0.41 3.78 11.73
C LYS A 133 0.35 2.65 12.76
N THR A 134 0.07 1.41 12.34
CA THR A 134 -0.06 0.27 13.23
C THR A 134 1.31 -0.24 13.66
N ASN A 135 1.59 -0.19 14.97
CA ASN A 135 2.80 -0.79 15.53
C ASN A 135 2.66 -2.29 15.66
N LEU A 136 3.50 -3.03 14.95
CA LEU A 136 3.55 -4.49 14.99
C LEU A 136 4.93 -4.93 15.50
N THR A 137 4.94 -5.77 16.51
CA THR A 137 6.18 -6.28 17.11
C THR A 137 6.20 -7.79 17.07
N ASN A 138 7.32 -8.35 16.67
CA ASN A 138 7.54 -9.80 16.67
C ASN A 138 6.53 -10.59 15.83
N GLN A 139 6.00 -9.99 14.77
CA GLN A 139 5.11 -10.69 13.86
C GLN A 139 5.88 -11.71 13.04
N GLN A 140 5.24 -12.86 12.77
CA GLN A 140 5.87 -13.93 12.03
C GLN A 140 4.86 -14.66 11.17
N PHE A 141 5.23 -14.95 9.93
CA PHE A 141 4.50 -15.84 9.05
C PHE A 141 5.41 -16.90 8.43
N VAL A 142 4.82 -18.02 8.03
CA VAL A 142 5.53 -19.15 7.40
C VAL A 142 5.04 -19.28 5.98
N ILE A 143 5.98 -19.36 5.03
CA ILE A 143 5.70 -19.62 3.62
C ILE A 143 5.83 -21.12 3.38
N HIS A 144 4.73 -21.73 2.93
CA HIS A 144 4.67 -23.12 2.51
C HIS A 144 4.75 -23.15 0.98
N TRP A 145 5.88 -23.63 0.47
CA TRP A 145 6.12 -23.65 -0.97
C TRP A 145 5.36 -24.73 -1.72
N ASN A 146 5.02 -25.81 -1.03
CA ASN A 146 4.31 -26.98 -1.57
C ASN A 146 4.99 -27.63 -2.80
N ASP A 147 6.28 -27.38 -2.97
CA ASP A 147 7.14 -27.89 -4.03
C ASP A 147 8.12 -28.97 -3.54
N GLY A 148 7.97 -29.44 -2.30
CA GLY A 148 8.86 -30.37 -1.64
C GLY A 148 10.10 -29.73 -1.01
N THR A 149 10.31 -28.44 -1.18
CA THR A 149 11.37 -27.72 -0.47
C THR A 149 10.94 -27.34 0.94
N LYS A 150 11.91 -26.98 1.77
CA LYS A 150 11.66 -26.54 3.14
C LYS A 150 10.91 -25.21 3.17
N ASP A 151 9.98 -25.10 4.11
CA ASP A 151 9.27 -23.85 4.40
C ASP A 151 10.23 -22.77 4.91
N ASP A 152 9.89 -21.53 4.60
CA ASP A 152 10.62 -20.36 5.07
C ASP A 152 9.79 -19.55 6.07
N THR A 153 10.46 -19.05 7.11
CA THR A 153 9.86 -18.19 8.11
C THR A 153 10.31 -16.75 7.91
N VAL A 154 9.37 -15.86 7.77
CA VAL A 154 9.59 -14.41 7.76
C VAL A 154 9.10 -13.82 9.08
N SER A 155 9.96 -13.08 9.78
CA SER A 155 9.54 -12.28 10.92
C SER A 155 9.79 -10.80 10.67
N PHE A 156 8.93 -9.95 11.22
CA PHE A 156 9.03 -8.51 11.02
C PHE A 156 8.54 -7.71 12.22
N ASP A 157 9.11 -6.52 12.35
CA ASP A 157 8.67 -5.47 13.25
C ASP A 157 8.34 -4.24 12.40
N HIS A 158 7.26 -3.57 12.71
CA HIS A 158 6.93 -2.26 12.13
C HIS A 158 6.65 -1.28 13.25
N THR A 159 7.30 -0.13 13.19
CA THR A 159 7.11 0.93 14.18
C THR A 159 6.78 2.23 13.47
N TYR A 160 5.77 2.90 13.98
CA TYR A 160 5.42 4.26 13.61
C TYR A 160 5.57 5.17 14.84
N SER A 161 6.14 6.35 14.65
CA SER A 161 6.24 7.34 15.71
C SER A 161 6.03 8.76 15.17
N LYS A 162 5.31 9.57 15.93
CA LYS A 162 5.10 10.98 15.69
C LYS A 162 5.35 11.72 16.99
N LYS A 163 6.26 12.69 17.00
CA LYS A 163 6.67 13.39 18.24
C LYS A 163 5.65 14.44 18.66
N THR A 164 5.12 15.20 17.71
CA THR A 164 4.07 16.22 17.91
C THR A 164 3.04 16.14 16.81
N ALA A 165 1.88 16.78 17.01
CA ALA A 165 0.81 16.80 16.01
C ALA A 165 1.23 17.46 14.68
N SER A 166 2.22 18.36 14.73
CA SER A 166 2.76 19.10 13.58
C SER A 166 3.94 18.42 12.89
N ASP A 167 4.49 17.34 13.45
CA ASP A 167 5.63 16.64 12.86
C ASP A 167 5.16 15.63 11.80
N GLU A 168 5.97 15.41 10.78
CA GLU A 168 5.82 14.25 9.93
C GLU A 168 6.11 12.98 10.75
N GLY A 169 5.24 11.98 10.61
CA GLY A 169 5.47 10.68 11.25
C GLY A 169 6.65 9.95 10.60
N THR A 170 7.39 9.23 11.41
CA THR A 170 8.46 8.36 10.93
C THR A 170 8.08 6.89 11.13
N TYR A 171 8.41 6.04 10.17
CA TYR A 171 8.19 4.61 10.28
C TYR A 171 9.45 3.83 9.94
N SER A 172 9.55 2.64 10.49
CA SER A 172 10.65 1.70 10.24
C SER A 172 10.10 0.28 10.22
N THR A 173 10.48 -0.48 9.19
CA THR A 173 10.15 -1.91 9.09
C THR A 173 11.45 -2.71 9.08
N VAL A 174 11.60 -3.61 10.04
CA VAL A 174 12.73 -4.53 10.13
C VAL A 174 12.24 -5.92 9.78
N VAL A 175 12.88 -6.57 8.82
CA VAL A 175 12.51 -7.92 8.37
C VAL A 175 13.66 -8.92 8.57
N ARG A 176 13.30 -10.17 8.82
CA ARG A 176 14.24 -11.29 8.98
C ARG A 176 13.70 -12.50 8.23
N LEU A 177 14.59 -13.18 7.52
CA LEU A 177 14.31 -14.46 6.88
C LEU A 177 15.03 -15.57 7.65
N ASN A 178 14.29 -16.55 8.14
CA ASN A 178 14.84 -17.66 8.93
C ASN A 178 15.76 -17.18 10.08
N LYS A 179 15.29 -16.14 10.80
CA LYS A 179 16.01 -15.47 11.90
C LYS A 179 17.20 -14.61 11.48
N LYS A 180 17.56 -14.54 10.21
CA LYS A 180 18.66 -13.70 9.71
C LYS A 180 18.12 -12.37 9.20
N PRO A 181 18.82 -11.24 9.42
CA PRO A 181 18.43 -9.96 8.84
C PRO A 181 18.21 -10.07 7.33
N ALA A 182 17.18 -9.43 6.83
CA ALA A 182 16.85 -9.39 5.41
C ALA A 182 16.47 -7.96 5.00
N THR A 183 16.43 -7.70 3.68
CA THR A 183 15.99 -6.43 3.09
C THR A 183 14.79 -6.68 2.20
N LEU A 184 13.92 -5.67 2.07
CA LEU A 184 12.79 -5.71 1.14
C LEU A 184 13.22 -5.29 -0.28
N PRO A 185 12.75 -5.98 -1.33
CA PRO A 185 12.01 -7.24 -1.29
C PRO A 185 12.89 -8.39 -0.83
N ILE A 186 12.36 -9.27 0.05
CA ILE A 186 13.05 -10.50 0.47
C ILE A 186 13.23 -11.39 -0.74
N THR A 187 14.45 -11.89 -0.96
CA THR A 187 14.74 -12.75 -2.12
C THR A 187 14.91 -14.21 -1.69
N PHE A 188 14.08 -15.07 -2.27
CA PHE A 188 14.17 -16.51 -2.16
C PHE A 188 14.84 -17.07 -3.42
N LYS A 189 15.68 -18.08 -3.26
CA LYS A 189 16.26 -18.81 -4.38
C LYS A 189 15.75 -20.24 -4.39
N LYS A 190 15.35 -20.71 -5.56
CA LYS A 190 14.82 -22.06 -5.79
C LYS A 190 15.62 -22.78 -6.85
N GLU A 191 15.86 -24.05 -6.63
CA GLU A 191 16.49 -24.94 -7.61
C GLU A 191 15.43 -25.40 -8.61
N ARG A 192 15.35 -24.70 -9.74
CA ARG A 192 14.43 -25.02 -10.85
C ARG A 192 15.02 -24.66 -12.19
#